data_4b0ee948eb81a7b135631944726036aa
#
_entry.id   4b0ee948eb81a7b135631944726036aa
#
_cell.length_a   1.000
_cell.length_b   1.000
_cell.length_c   1.000
_cell.angle_alpha   90.00
_cell.angle_beta   90.00
_cell.angle_gamma   90.00
#
_symmetry.space_group_name_H-M   'P 1'
#
loop_
_entity.id
_entity.type
_entity.pdbx_description
1 polymer ?
#
loop_
_entity_poly.entity_id
_entity_poly.type
_entity_poly.pdbx_seq_one_letter_code
_entity_poly.pdbx_strand_id
1 'polypeptide(L)'
;DEVQTDLNAGRAHPSVALLPVVGALRERLEVERGGVSLNLPGQEIIAENGTWRTRFRSPLPVERYNAQVSLLTGMAAAELMVGAAVGILRTLPAAAPEAVDRLRLSAEALGVDWPVAQSYPDFVRGLEPGEPAELAVLARCASLFRGAGYQSFDGSLPEDDLGHAALAARYTHVTAPLRRLVDRFASEICVSIGQGEPAPRWAREHLTELPELMAASNRRARAWEHAVVDLAEALVLQTRVGEVFDAVLIDVNPRSGMGTFQIADPAVEAKLPADGREPGRAVRVRLDEVELNEGRTVFSYAA
;
A
#
# COMPACT_ATOMS: atom_id res chain seq x y z
N ASP A 1 16.11 -1.00 -10.22
CA ASP A 1 17.53 -1.23 -9.91
C ASP A 1 18.46 -0.47 -10.87
N GLU A 2 18.29 -0.62 -12.20
CA GLU A 2 19.16 0.02 -13.22
C GLU A 2 19.20 1.55 -13.09
N VAL A 3 18.04 2.19 -13.00
CA VAL A 3 17.93 3.65 -12.84
C VAL A 3 18.60 4.14 -11.54
N GLN A 4 18.46 3.41 -10.43
CA GLN A 4 19.14 3.75 -9.18
C GLN A 4 20.65 3.60 -9.32
N THR A 5 21.10 2.57 -10.02
CA THR A 5 22.54 2.35 -10.31
C THR A 5 23.11 3.49 -11.15
N ASP A 6 22.40 3.92 -12.18
CA ASP A 6 22.85 5.01 -13.06
C ASP A 6 22.84 6.37 -12.35
N LEU A 7 21.86 6.62 -11.48
CA LEU A 7 21.84 7.81 -10.60
C LEU A 7 23.07 7.82 -9.68
N ASN A 8 23.36 6.71 -9.02
CA ASN A 8 24.50 6.59 -8.11
C ASN A 8 25.86 6.76 -8.84
N ALA A 9 25.92 6.34 -10.10
CA ALA A 9 27.11 6.44 -10.93
C ALA A 9 27.23 7.75 -11.73
N GLY A 10 26.26 8.65 -11.61
CA GLY A 10 26.23 9.92 -12.38
C GLY A 10 26.00 9.74 -13.89
N ARG A 11 25.48 8.59 -14.31
CA ARG A 11 25.21 8.27 -15.73
C ARG A 11 23.75 8.47 -16.13
N ALA A 12 22.88 8.88 -15.21
CA ALA A 12 21.47 9.05 -15.48
C ALA A 12 21.22 10.17 -16.50
N HIS A 13 20.17 10.01 -17.32
CA HIS A 13 19.71 11.08 -18.21
C HIS A 13 19.44 12.37 -17.39
N PRO A 14 19.73 13.57 -17.92
CA PRO A 14 19.57 14.83 -17.18
C PRO A 14 18.22 15.03 -16.50
N SER A 15 17.10 14.63 -17.15
CA SER A 15 15.77 14.69 -16.54
C SER A 15 15.59 13.74 -15.38
N VAL A 16 16.23 12.55 -15.42
CA VAL A 16 16.19 11.55 -14.35
C VAL A 16 17.13 11.99 -13.21
N ALA A 17 18.22 12.65 -13.51
CA ALA A 17 19.14 13.20 -12.51
C ALA A 17 18.49 14.24 -11.59
N LEU A 18 17.41 14.91 -12.04
CA LEU A 18 16.63 15.84 -11.22
C LEU A 18 15.62 15.15 -10.29
N LEU A 19 15.31 13.88 -10.52
CA LEU A 19 14.30 13.15 -9.75
C LEU A 19 14.60 13.11 -8.24
N PRO A 20 15.84 12.88 -7.75
CA PRO A 20 16.15 12.94 -6.33
C PRO A 20 15.90 14.32 -5.71
N VAL A 21 16.19 15.40 -6.43
CA VAL A 21 15.98 16.76 -5.95
C VAL A 21 14.49 17.07 -5.81
N VAL A 22 13.72 16.80 -6.87
CA VAL A 22 12.26 17.01 -6.87
C VAL A 22 11.58 16.08 -5.86
N GLY A 23 11.97 14.81 -5.81
CA GLY A 23 11.42 13.82 -4.89
C GLY A 23 11.62 14.20 -3.43
N ALA A 24 12.85 14.57 -3.05
CA ALA A 24 13.14 15.00 -1.68
C ALA A 24 12.38 16.29 -1.27
N LEU A 25 12.19 17.23 -2.20
CA LEU A 25 11.35 18.40 -1.98
C LEU A 25 9.88 18.01 -1.74
N ARG A 26 9.38 17.09 -2.52
CA ARG A 26 8.00 16.58 -2.40
C ARG A 26 7.78 15.79 -1.12
N GLU A 27 8.74 14.96 -0.70
CA GLU A 27 8.69 14.25 0.59
C GLU A 27 8.63 15.23 1.76
N ARG A 28 9.40 16.32 1.72
CA ARG A 28 9.31 17.39 2.74
C ARG A 28 7.93 18.03 2.79
N LEU A 29 7.37 18.39 1.63
CA LEU A 29 6.02 18.94 1.55
C LEU A 29 4.94 17.93 2.02
N GLU A 30 5.16 16.63 1.83
CA GLU A 30 4.30 15.59 2.40
C GLU A 30 4.32 15.63 3.92
N VAL A 31 5.51 15.73 4.52
CA VAL A 31 5.66 15.86 5.98
C VAL A 31 4.96 17.13 6.49
N GLU A 32 5.21 18.27 5.86
CA GLU A 32 4.62 19.57 6.25
C GLU A 32 3.10 19.58 6.26
N ARG A 33 2.45 18.90 5.30
CA ARG A 33 0.99 18.79 5.25
C ARG A 33 0.41 17.66 6.10
N GLY A 34 1.26 16.84 6.76
CA GLY A 34 0.82 15.71 7.61
C GLY A 34 0.50 14.44 6.84
N GLY A 35 0.99 14.28 5.60
CA GLY A 35 0.85 13.04 4.84
C GLY A 35 1.64 11.88 5.43
N VAL A 36 1.23 10.66 5.12
CA VAL A 36 1.84 9.41 5.60
C VAL A 36 2.06 8.46 4.45
N SER A 37 3.31 8.15 4.15
CA SER A 37 3.72 7.06 3.25
C SER A 37 4.21 5.87 4.05
N LEU A 38 3.59 4.71 3.89
CA LEU A 38 4.05 3.47 4.52
C LEU A 38 5.12 2.83 3.63
N ASN A 39 6.34 2.73 4.14
CA ASN A 39 7.45 2.08 3.45
C ASN A 39 7.55 0.60 3.83
N LEU A 40 6.43 -0.13 3.75
CA LEU A 40 6.42 -1.57 4.00
C LEU A 40 7.21 -2.30 2.92
N PRO A 41 8.08 -3.25 3.29
CA PRO A 41 8.71 -4.13 2.33
C PRO A 41 7.65 -4.93 1.54
N GLY A 42 7.77 -4.92 0.22
CA GLY A 42 6.95 -5.74 -0.66
C GLY A 42 7.55 -7.13 -0.85
N GLN A 43 6.71 -8.16 -0.92
CA GLN A 43 7.14 -9.49 -1.32
C GLN A 43 7.39 -9.52 -2.82
N GLU A 44 8.56 -9.98 -3.24
CA GLU A 44 8.92 -10.22 -4.64
C GLU A 44 9.08 -11.70 -4.91
N ILE A 45 8.60 -12.11 -6.07
CA ILE A 45 8.79 -13.45 -6.61
C ILE A 45 9.86 -13.36 -7.69
N ILE A 46 10.95 -14.06 -7.52
CA ILE A 46 12.08 -14.06 -8.45
C ILE A 46 12.34 -15.46 -8.99
N ALA A 47 12.70 -15.55 -10.27
CA ALA A 47 13.14 -16.78 -10.90
C ALA A 47 14.66 -16.71 -11.09
N GLU A 48 15.40 -17.57 -10.42
CA GLU A 48 16.84 -17.70 -10.56
C GLU A 48 17.22 -19.14 -10.88
N ASN A 49 17.97 -19.37 -11.97
CA ASN A 49 18.46 -20.68 -12.36
C ASN A 49 17.37 -21.78 -12.44
N GLY A 50 16.15 -21.39 -12.89
CA GLY A 50 15.02 -22.32 -12.99
C GLY A 50 14.31 -22.61 -11.66
N THR A 51 14.69 -21.94 -10.58
CA THR A 51 14.08 -22.08 -9.25
C THR A 51 13.36 -20.79 -8.89
N TRP A 52 12.18 -20.91 -8.28
CA TRP A 52 11.42 -19.79 -7.75
C TRP A 52 11.88 -19.49 -6.33
N ARG A 53 11.98 -18.20 -6.01
CA ARG A 53 12.28 -17.70 -4.66
C ARG A 53 11.40 -16.52 -4.34
N THR A 54 11.10 -16.34 -3.07
CA THR A 54 10.46 -15.14 -2.53
C THR A 54 11.46 -14.38 -1.67
N ARG A 55 11.38 -13.04 -1.72
CA ARG A 55 12.11 -12.15 -0.82
C ARG A 55 11.29 -10.94 -0.47
N PHE A 56 11.54 -10.33 0.69
CA PHE A 56 11.05 -8.99 0.99
C PHE A 56 12.03 -7.93 0.47
N ARG A 57 11.50 -6.91 -0.19
CA ARG A 57 12.28 -5.80 -0.73
C ARG A 57 11.65 -4.46 -0.35
N SER A 58 12.44 -3.60 0.31
CA SER A 58 12.06 -2.22 0.54
C SER A 58 12.17 -1.39 -0.74
N PRO A 59 11.28 -0.39 -0.95
CA PRO A 59 11.35 0.49 -2.10
C PRO A 59 12.68 1.24 -2.16
N LEU A 60 13.26 1.31 -3.36
CA LEU A 60 14.45 2.10 -3.61
C LEU A 60 14.16 3.61 -3.52
N PRO A 61 15.14 4.46 -3.20
CA PRO A 61 14.96 5.91 -3.19
C PRO A 61 14.34 6.45 -4.48
N VAL A 62 14.81 5.98 -5.65
CA VAL A 62 14.27 6.39 -6.96
C VAL A 62 12.78 6.04 -7.13
N GLU A 63 12.33 4.91 -6.57
CA GLU A 63 10.93 4.50 -6.64
C GLU A 63 10.04 5.41 -5.77
N ARG A 64 10.51 5.77 -4.57
CA ARG A 64 9.83 6.73 -3.69
C ARG A 64 9.72 8.11 -4.34
N TYR A 65 10.81 8.60 -4.94
CA TYR A 65 10.81 9.89 -5.65
C TYR A 65 9.87 9.88 -6.85
N ASN A 66 9.84 8.80 -7.62
CA ASN A 66 8.90 8.64 -8.73
C ASN A 66 7.43 8.60 -8.24
N ALA A 67 7.18 7.95 -7.11
CA ALA A 67 5.85 7.96 -6.48
C ALA A 67 5.42 9.39 -6.11
N GLN A 68 6.33 10.23 -5.59
CA GLN A 68 6.05 11.63 -5.27
C GLN A 68 5.68 12.45 -6.52
N VAL A 69 6.28 12.20 -7.67
CA VAL A 69 5.90 12.85 -8.95
C VAL A 69 4.50 12.41 -9.38
N SER A 70 4.18 11.12 -9.27
CA SER A 70 2.82 10.62 -9.54
C SER A 70 1.78 11.22 -8.60
N LEU A 71 2.10 11.37 -7.31
CA LEU A 71 1.21 12.00 -6.33
C LEU A 71 0.99 13.48 -6.65
N LEU A 72 2.05 14.22 -7.02
CA LEU A 72 1.94 15.61 -7.47
C LEU A 72 0.96 15.75 -8.65
N THR A 73 1.11 14.90 -9.66
CA THR A 73 0.23 14.88 -10.83
C THR A 73 -1.23 14.66 -10.45
N GLY A 74 -1.47 13.66 -9.57
CA GLY A 74 -2.83 13.38 -9.12
C GLY A 74 -3.45 14.47 -8.24
N MET A 75 -2.65 15.17 -7.43
CA MET A 75 -3.11 16.35 -6.66
C MET A 75 -3.47 17.50 -7.59
N ALA A 76 -2.61 17.82 -8.57
CA ALA A 76 -2.87 18.88 -9.52
C ALA A 76 -4.13 18.61 -10.37
N ALA A 77 -4.31 17.38 -10.82
CA ALA A 77 -5.51 16.96 -11.54
C ALA A 77 -6.78 17.07 -10.66
N ALA A 78 -6.69 16.72 -9.38
CA ALA A 78 -7.80 16.87 -8.45
C ALA A 78 -8.22 18.35 -8.29
N GLU A 79 -7.26 19.26 -8.13
CA GLU A 79 -7.55 20.69 -8.01
C GLU A 79 -8.15 21.27 -9.30
N LEU A 80 -7.70 20.84 -10.48
CA LEU A 80 -8.30 21.23 -11.76
C LEU A 80 -9.77 20.82 -11.84
N MET A 81 -10.09 19.58 -11.52
CA MET A 81 -11.46 19.07 -11.55
C MET A 81 -12.34 19.72 -10.50
N VAL A 82 -11.83 19.96 -9.30
CA VAL A 82 -12.57 20.67 -8.24
C VAL A 82 -12.87 22.10 -8.66
N GLY A 83 -11.89 22.81 -9.24
CA GLY A 83 -12.08 24.17 -9.76
C GLY A 83 -13.12 24.28 -10.88
N ALA A 84 -13.27 23.21 -11.67
CA ALA A 84 -14.26 23.12 -12.74
C ALA A 84 -15.60 22.48 -12.27
N ALA A 85 -15.71 22.06 -11.03
CA ALA A 85 -16.88 21.39 -10.44
C ALA A 85 -17.32 20.14 -11.23
N VAL A 86 -16.40 19.43 -11.90
CA VAL A 86 -16.67 18.20 -12.65
C VAL A 86 -15.47 17.24 -12.55
N GLY A 87 -15.72 15.99 -12.13
CA GLY A 87 -14.63 15.01 -12.03
C GLY A 87 -14.90 13.89 -11.07
N ILE A 88 -13.81 13.23 -10.69
CA ILE A 88 -13.82 12.10 -9.76
C ILE A 88 -12.54 12.13 -8.91
N LEU A 89 -12.70 12.03 -7.60
CA LEU A 89 -11.59 12.02 -6.66
C LEU A 89 -11.41 10.65 -6.02
N ARG A 90 -10.18 10.34 -5.67
CA ARG A 90 -9.84 9.21 -4.81
C ARG A 90 -9.90 9.69 -3.36
N THR A 91 -10.83 9.17 -2.59
CA THR A 91 -11.04 9.54 -1.20
C THR A 91 -10.52 8.47 -0.25
N LEU A 92 -10.09 8.90 0.91
CA LEU A 92 -9.77 8.03 2.05
C LEU A 92 -10.17 8.79 3.32
N PRO A 93 -11.15 8.30 4.09
CA PRO A 93 -11.53 8.94 5.33
C PRO A 93 -10.37 8.90 6.34
N ALA A 94 -10.33 9.87 7.25
CA ALA A 94 -9.42 9.83 8.37
C ALA A 94 -9.69 8.60 9.24
N ALA A 95 -8.64 8.06 9.85
CA ALA A 95 -8.81 6.97 10.81
C ALA A 95 -9.66 7.45 12.00
N ALA A 96 -10.60 6.61 12.43
CA ALA A 96 -11.37 6.91 13.63
C ALA A 96 -10.43 7.04 14.85
N PRO A 97 -10.66 8.02 15.74
CA PRO A 97 -9.82 8.23 16.93
C PRO A 97 -9.59 6.95 17.73
N GLU A 98 -10.64 6.13 17.90
CA GLU A 98 -10.57 4.86 18.63
C GLU A 98 -9.66 3.83 17.94
N ALA A 99 -9.48 3.94 16.62
CA ALA A 99 -8.56 3.07 15.89
C ALA A 99 -7.10 3.50 16.12
N VAL A 100 -6.85 4.80 16.21
CA VAL A 100 -5.54 5.35 16.57
C VAL A 100 -5.18 5.01 18.02
N ASP A 101 -6.15 5.11 18.96
CA ASP A 101 -5.94 4.73 20.36
C ASP A 101 -5.59 3.25 20.51
N ARG A 102 -6.30 2.36 19.79
CA ARG A 102 -5.96 0.94 19.75
C ARG A 102 -4.57 0.66 19.18
N LEU A 103 -4.16 1.43 18.14
CA LEU A 103 -2.82 1.31 17.59
C LEU A 103 -1.77 1.73 18.62
N ARG A 104 -2.03 2.80 19.39
CA ARG A 104 -1.14 3.28 20.46
C ARG A 104 -0.94 2.22 21.54
N LEU A 105 -2.04 1.62 22.03
CA LEU A 105 -1.98 0.50 22.97
C LEU A 105 -1.21 -0.70 22.40
N SER A 106 -1.34 -0.93 21.11
CA SER A 106 -0.60 -2.01 20.43
C SER A 106 0.90 -1.72 20.34
N ALA A 107 1.29 -0.48 20.06
CA ALA A 107 2.70 -0.07 20.03
C ALA A 107 3.32 -0.23 21.43
N GLU A 108 2.62 0.23 22.47
CA GLU A 108 3.03 0.06 23.87
C GLU A 108 3.25 -1.42 24.25
N ALA A 109 2.26 -2.29 23.91
CA ALA A 109 2.34 -3.73 24.17
C ALA A 109 3.52 -4.41 23.45
N LEU A 110 3.95 -3.85 22.31
CA LEU A 110 5.10 -4.32 21.54
C LEU A 110 6.43 -3.69 21.99
N GLY A 111 6.40 -2.82 22.98
CA GLY A 111 7.58 -2.09 23.47
C GLY A 111 8.08 -1.01 22.51
N VAL A 112 7.24 -0.57 21.55
CA VAL A 112 7.54 0.53 20.64
C VAL A 112 7.04 1.83 21.25
N ASP A 113 7.97 2.72 21.57
CA ASP A 113 7.65 4.00 22.24
C ASP A 113 6.93 4.96 21.27
N TRP A 114 5.74 5.40 21.66
CA TRP A 114 4.99 6.42 20.95
C TRP A 114 4.62 7.56 21.91
N PRO A 115 5.46 8.58 22.05
CA PRO A 115 5.20 9.71 22.93
C PRO A 115 3.85 10.39 22.68
N VAL A 116 3.16 10.79 23.74
CA VAL A 116 1.82 11.39 23.65
C VAL A 116 1.82 12.65 22.77
N ALA A 117 2.91 13.42 22.79
CA ALA A 117 3.07 14.64 22.00
C ALA A 117 3.39 14.37 20.51
N GLN A 118 3.76 13.13 20.14
CA GLN A 118 4.11 12.79 18.77
C GLN A 118 2.85 12.48 17.97
N SER A 119 2.71 13.16 16.82
CA SER A 119 1.61 12.92 15.89
C SER A 119 1.69 11.52 15.26
N TYR A 120 0.54 10.98 14.83
CA TYR A 120 0.50 9.71 14.09
C TYR A 120 1.40 9.70 12.85
N PRO A 121 1.39 10.74 11.98
CA PRO A 121 2.30 10.79 10.84
C PRO A 121 3.79 10.77 11.23
N ASP A 122 4.17 11.48 12.29
CA ASP A 122 5.57 11.51 12.75
C ASP A 122 6.00 10.19 13.36
N PHE A 123 5.11 9.56 14.10
CA PHE A 123 5.34 8.23 14.65
C PHE A 123 5.62 7.20 13.55
N VAL A 124 4.71 7.11 12.56
CA VAL A 124 4.84 6.15 11.46
C VAL A 124 6.13 6.35 10.65
N ARG A 125 6.54 7.60 10.44
CA ARG A 125 7.79 7.91 9.73
C ARG A 125 9.06 7.50 10.49
N GLY A 126 8.99 7.40 11.80
CA GLY A 126 10.11 6.98 12.64
C GLY A 126 10.28 5.47 12.76
N LEU A 127 9.32 4.67 12.25
CA LEU A 127 9.38 3.22 12.38
C LEU A 127 10.33 2.58 11.35
N GLU A 128 11.14 1.64 11.82
CA GLU A 128 12.15 0.91 11.03
C GLU A 128 11.66 -0.51 10.70
N PRO A 129 11.36 -0.82 9.41
CA PRO A 129 10.84 -2.14 9.03
C PRO A 129 11.78 -3.32 9.31
N GLY A 130 13.06 -3.04 9.63
CA GLY A 130 14.03 -4.07 10.00
C GLY A 130 13.83 -4.65 11.40
N GLU A 131 13.12 -3.94 12.29
CA GLU A 131 12.83 -4.37 13.65
C GLU A 131 11.47 -5.07 13.71
N PRO A 132 11.40 -6.34 14.20
CA PRO A 132 10.15 -7.13 14.16
C PRO A 132 8.95 -6.47 14.85
N ALA A 133 9.17 -5.81 15.98
CA ALA A 133 8.12 -5.10 16.71
C ALA A 133 7.59 -3.90 15.91
N GLU A 134 8.49 -3.11 15.32
CA GLU A 134 8.13 -1.94 14.51
C GLU A 134 7.48 -2.35 13.19
N LEU A 135 7.94 -3.44 12.56
CA LEU A 135 7.28 -4.01 11.39
C LEU A 135 5.83 -4.42 11.69
N ALA A 136 5.58 -5.05 12.86
CA ALA A 136 4.23 -5.40 13.29
C ALA A 136 3.36 -4.15 13.54
N VAL A 137 3.93 -3.08 14.08
CA VAL A 137 3.23 -1.80 14.22
C VAL A 137 2.93 -1.19 12.86
N LEU A 138 3.89 -1.18 11.92
CA LEU A 138 3.70 -0.69 10.54
C LEU A 138 2.60 -1.46 9.80
N ALA A 139 2.57 -2.78 9.92
CA ALA A 139 1.51 -3.60 9.34
C ALA A 139 0.12 -3.21 9.89
N ARG A 140 0.03 -2.91 11.20
CA ARG A 140 -1.20 -2.39 11.81
C ARG A 140 -1.54 -0.97 11.36
N CYS A 141 -0.55 -0.11 11.14
CA CYS A 141 -0.76 1.22 10.56
C CYS A 141 -1.45 1.13 9.18
N ALA A 142 -1.08 0.16 8.34
CA ALA A 142 -1.73 -0.07 7.05
C ALA A 142 -3.24 -0.34 7.18
N SER A 143 -3.67 -0.92 8.30
CA SER A 143 -5.10 -1.18 8.54
C SER A 143 -5.94 0.08 8.76
N LEU A 144 -5.32 1.20 9.15
CA LEU A 144 -5.99 2.49 9.32
C LEU A 144 -6.30 3.17 7.98
N PHE A 145 -5.66 2.77 6.89
CA PHE A 145 -5.92 3.27 5.53
C PHE A 145 -6.99 2.45 4.79
N ARG A 146 -7.98 1.93 5.51
CA ARG A 146 -9.11 1.22 4.93
C ARG A 146 -10.25 2.17 4.58
N GLY A 147 -11.06 1.76 3.60
CA GLY A 147 -12.23 2.55 3.17
C GLY A 147 -11.92 3.52 2.03
N ALA A 148 -10.73 3.42 1.40
CA ALA A 148 -10.44 4.21 0.23
C ALA A 148 -11.42 3.91 -0.91
N GLY A 149 -12.06 4.97 -1.43
CA GLY A 149 -13.09 4.90 -2.46
C GLY A 149 -12.87 5.91 -3.56
N TYR A 150 -13.89 6.09 -4.36
CA TYR A 150 -13.97 7.18 -5.33
C TYR A 150 -15.27 7.93 -5.13
N GLN A 151 -15.23 9.23 -5.35
CA GLN A 151 -16.39 10.10 -5.33
C GLN A 151 -16.41 10.97 -6.58
N SER A 152 -17.47 10.85 -7.37
CA SER A 152 -17.69 11.63 -8.58
C SER A 152 -18.59 12.83 -8.31
N PHE A 153 -18.45 13.88 -9.11
CA PHE A 153 -19.26 15.09 -9.05
C PHE A 153 -19.38 15.72 -10.42
N ASP A 154 -20.53 16.38 -10.67
CA ASP A 154 -20.84 17.11 -11.89
C ASP A 154 -21.80 18.28 -11.59
N GLY A 155 -21.28 19.49 -11.66
CA GLY A 155 -21.99 20.74 -11.42
C GLY A 155 -21.97 21.23 -9.95
N SER A 156 -21.80 20.35 -8.97
CA SER A 156 -21.63 20.72 -7.56
C SER A 156 -20.68 19.78 -6.86
N LEU A 157 -19.92 20.30 -5.91
CA LEU A 157 -19.08 19.47 -5.07
C LEU A 157 -19.94 18.78 -4.01
N PRO A 158 -19.69 17.50 -3.70
CA PRO A 158 -20.29 16.83 -2.55
C PRO A 158 -19.99 17.57 -1.25
N GLU A 159 -20.92 17.49 -0.28
CA GLU A 159 -20.74 18.07 1.05
C GLU A 159 -19.73 17.27 1.90
N ASP A 160 -19.52 15.99 1.56
CA ASP A 160 -18.58 15.11 2.24
C ASP A 160 -17.13 15.55 2.06
N ASP A 161 -16.27 15.12 2.99
CA ASP A 161 -14.82 15.31 2.86
C ASP A 161 -14.27 14.58 1.64
N LEU A 162 -13.83 15.34 0.65
CA LEU A 162 -13.22 14.87 -0.59
C LEU A 162 -11.72 14.58 -0.42
N GLY A 163 -11.19 14.63 0.79
CA GLY A 163 -9.79 14.43 1.10
C GLY A 163 -9.34 12.98 1.02
N HIS A 164 -8.04 12.83 0.87
CA HIS A 164 -7.35 11.54 1.02
C HIS A 164 -6.45 11.61 2.25
N ALA A 165 -6.91 11.05 3.38
CA ALA A 165 -6.27 11.22 4.69
C ALA A 165 -4.77 10.85 4.69
N ALA A 166 -4.37 9.76 4.02
CA ALA A 166 -2.95 9.39 3.94
C ALA A 166 -2.09 10.42 3.20
N LEU A 167 -2.66 11.18 2.29
CA LEU A 167 -1.96 12.22 1.53
C LEU A 167 -2.13 13.61 2.13
N ALA A 168 -3.05 13.78 3.07
CA ALA A 168 -3.48 15.05 3.63
C ALA A 168 -3.78 16.09 2.52
N ALA A 169 -4.42 15.64 1.44
CA ALA A 169 -4.72 16.45 0.24
C ALA A 169 -5.86 15.81 -0.56
N ARG A 170 -6.48 16.61 -1.44
CA ARG A 170 -7.32 16.07 -2.51
C ARG A 170 -6.45 15.35 -3.54
N TYR A 171 -6.97 14.27 -4.07
CA TYR A 171 -6.20 13.42 -4.97
C TYR A 171 -7.10 12.68 -5.96
N THR A 172 -6.60 12.43 -7.14
CA THR A 172 -7.20 11.52 -8.11
C THR A 172 -6.17 10.66 -8.82
N HIS A 173 -6.60 9.57 -9.38
CA HIS A 173 -5.76 8.71 -10.20
C HIS A 173 -5.77 9.19 -11.66
N VAL A 174 -4.58 9.49 -12.23
CA VAL A 174 -4.39 9.95 -13.64
C VAL A 174 -3.15 9.33 -14.29
N THR A 175 -2.29 8.62 -13.53
CA THR A 175 -0.97 8.22 -14.00
C THR A 175 -0.87 6.79 -14.53
N ALA A 176 -1.96 6.02 -14.51
CA ALA A 176 -1.97 4.64 -14.96
C ALA A 176 -3.20 4.25 -15.81
N PRO A 177 -3.46 4.94 -16.95
CA PRO A 177 -4.68 4.76 -17.76
C PRO A 177 -4.76 3.42 -18.50
N LEU A 178 -3.67 2.66 -18.57
CA LEU A 178 -3.67 1.32 -19.15
C LEU A 178 -4.32 0.27 -18.24
N ARG A 179 -4.19 0.44 -16.92
CA ARG A 179 -4.68 -0.54 -15.93
C ARG A 179 -5.83 -0.06 -15.06
N ARG A 180 -6.13 1.26 -15.05
CA ARG A 180 -7.25 1.82 -14.28
C ARG A 180 -8.15 2.65 -15.20
N LEU A 181 -9.42 2.26 -15.26
CA LEU A 181 -10.42 2.95 -16.07
C LEU A 181 -10.60 4.41 -15.63
N VAL A 182 -10.63 4.68 -14.33
CA VAL A 182 -10.81 6.01 -13.76
C VAL A 182 -9.75 7.02 -14.26
N ASP A 183 -8.51 6.57 -14.45
CA ASP A 183 -7.42 7.44 -14.94
C ASP A 183 -7.71 8.00 -16.34
N ARG A 184 -8.39 7.24 -17.20
CA ARG A 184 -8.78 7.68 -18.54
C ARG A 184 -9.83 8.80 -18.48
N PHE A 185 -10.84 8.63 -17.61
CA PHE A 185 -11.86 9.67 -17.41
C PHE A 185 -11.27 10.93 -16.80
N ALA A 186 -10.52 10.81 -15.71
CA ALA A 186 -9.90 11.94 -15.04
C ALA A 186 -8.93 12.69 -15.97
N SER A 187 -8.11 11.95 -16.75
CA SER A 187 -7.18 12.59 -17.71
C SER A 187 -7.92 13.33 -18.82
N GLU A 188 -8.98 12.75 -19.37
CA GLU A 188 -9.77 13.40 -20.45
C GLU A 188 -10.47 14.67 -19.96
N ILE A 189 -11.05 14.62 -18.76
CA ILE A 189 -11.65 15.78 -18.12
C ILE A 189 -10.60 16.87 -17.90
N CYS A 190 -9.41 16.54 -17.38
CA CYS A 190 -8.33 17.49 -17.18
C CYS A 190 -7.84 18.12 -18.49
N VAL A 191 -7.74 17.33 -19.58
CA VAL A 191 -7.35 17.84 -20.90
C VAL A 191 -8.37 18.85 -21.42
N SER A 192 -9.67 18.54 -21.33
CA SER A 192 -10.73 19.46 -21.77
C SER A 192 -10.72 20.76 -20.96
N ILE A 193 -10.57 20.69 -19.64
CA ILE A 193 -10.44 21.87 -18.77
C ILE A 193 -9.23 22.70 -19.18
N GLY A 194 -8.08 22.05 -19.44
CA GLY A 194 -6.85 22.75 -19.88
C GLY A 194 -6.97 23.44 -21.25
N GLN A 195 -7.88 22.95 -22.08
CA GLN A 195 -8.21 23.57 -23.38
C GLN A 195 -9.29 24.67 -23.28
N GLY A 196 -9.86 24.88 -22.11
CA GLY A 196 -10.99 25.81 -21.91
C GLY A 196 -12.30 25.23 -22.43
N GLU A 197 -12.39 23.94 -22.66
CA GLU A 197 -13.56 23.23 -23.15
C GLU A 197 -14.34 22.56 -22.01
N PRO A 198 -15.66 22.37 -22.17
CA PRO A 198 -16.44 21.59 -21.22
C PRO A 198 -15.98 20.12 -21.22
N ALA A 199 -16.03 19.47 -20.08
CA ALA A 199 -15.74 18.04 -19.98
C ALA A 199 -16.61 17.23 -20.97
N PRO A 200 -16.07 16.22 -21.67
CA PRO A 200 -16.78 15.51 -22.73
C PRO A 200 -18.05 14.84 -22.19
N ARG A 201 -19.11 14.91 -23.01
CA ARG A 201 -20.42 14.37 -22.65
C ARG A 201 -20.35 12.92 -22.23
N TRP A 202 -19.63 12.08 -22.97
CA TRP A 202 -19.47 10.65 -22.65
C TRP A 202 -18.84 10.42 -21.29
N ALA A 203 -17.89 11.28 -20.88
CA ALA A 203 -17.24 11.18 -19.57
C ALA A 203 -18.21 11.56 -18.45
N ARG A 204 -18.94 12.67 -18.61
CA ARG A 204 -19.91 13.16 -17.62
C ARG A 204 -21.05 12.15 -17.37
N GLU A 205 -21.62 11.59 -18.46
CA GLU A 205 -22.74 10.63 -18.40
C GLU A 205 -22.42 9.36 -17.60
N HIS A 206 -21.13 8.96 -17.54
CA HIS A 206 -20.69 7.73 -16.86
C HIS A 206 -19.92 7.95 -15.56
N LEU A 207 -19.73 9.20 -15.11
CA LEU A 207 -18.99 9.51 -13.88
C LEU A 207 -19.56 8.81 -12.66
N THR A 208 -20.87 8.74 -12.53
CA THR A 208 -21.56 8.15 -11.36
C THR A 208 -21.40 6.63 -11.26
N GLU A 209 -21.09 5.95 -12.36
CA GLU A 209 -20.91 4.49 -12.40
C GLU A 209 -19.47 4.09 -12.00
N LEU A 210 -18.49 4.99 -12.19
CA LEU A 210 -17.08 4.68 -11.99
C LEU A 210 -16.72 4.20 -10.58
N PRO A 211 -17.25 4.77 -9.48
CA PRO A 211 -16.91 4.31 -8.14
C PRO A 211 -17.19 2.81 -7.93
N GLU A 212 -18.35 2.33 -8.38
CA GLU A 212 -18.73 0.93 -8.25
C GLU A 212 -17.93 0.03 -9.19
N LEU A 213 -17.75 0.43 -10.45
CA LEU A 213 -16.92 -0.29 -11.42
C LEU A 213 -15.49 -0.46 -10.93
N MET A 214 -14.90 0.61 -10.40
CA MET A 214 -13.55 0.57 -9.84
C MET A 214 -13.46 -0.30 -8.58
N ALA A 215 -14.46 -0.25 -7.71
CA ALA A 215 -14.52 -1.11 -6.53
C ALA A 215 -14.60 -2.59 -6.92
N ALA A 216 -15.45 -2.95 -7.89
CA ALA A 216 -15.57 -4.31 -8.41
C ALA A 216 -14.26 -4.79 -9.07
N SER A 217 -13.64 -3.93 -9.90
CA SER A 217 -12.37 -4.23 -10.56
C SER A 217 -11.25 -4.44 -9.54
N ASN A 218 -11.14 -3.59 -8.51
CA ASN A 218 -10.13 -3.70 -7.46
C ASN A 218 -10.31 -4.99 -6.64
N ARG A 219 -11.56 -5.40 -6.33
CA ARG A 219 -11.78 -6.68 -5.64
C ARG A 219 -11.26 -7.85 -6.47
N ARG A 220 -11.52 -7.86 -7.78
CA ARG A 220 -11.02 -8.93 -8.67
C ARG A 220 -9.50 -8.91 -8.77
N ALA A 221 -8.88 -7.73 -8.95
CA ALA A 221 -7.43 -7.61 -9.03
C ALA A 221 -6.77 -8.16 -7.77
N ARG A 222 -7.25 -7.77 -6.58
CA ARG A 222 -6.72 -8.28 -5.31
C ARG A 222 -6.88 -9.80 -5.16
N ALA A 223 -8.02 -10.35 -5.57
CA ALA A 223 -8.23 -11.80 -5.53
C ALA A 223 -7.21 -12.55 -6.40
N TRP A 224 -6.89 -12.00 -7.58
CA TRP A 224 -5.85 -12.55 -8.45
C TRP A 224 -4.44 -12.38 -7.88
N GLU A 225 -4.12 -11.20 -7.35
CA GLU A 225 -2.83 -10.95 -6.69
C GLU A 225 -2.59 -11.94 -5.56
N HIS A 226 -3.58 -12.12 -4.66
CA HIS A 226 -3.48 -13.10 -3.57
C HIS A 226 -3.29 -14.52 -4.10
N ALA A 227 -4.09 -14.97 -5.09
CA ALA A 227 -3.98 -16.32 -5.63
C ALA A 227 -2.60 -16.58 -6.30
N VAL A 228 -2.03 -15.57 -6.96
CA VAL A 228 -0.68 -15.68 -7.56
C VAL A 228 0.39 -15.75 -6.47
N VAL A 229 0.29 -14.94 -5.42
CA VAL A 229 1.22 -14.98 -4.29
C VAL A 229 1.12 -16.32 -3.56
N ASP A 230 -0.10 -16.76 -3.21
CA ASP A 230 -0.34 -18.05 -2.53
C ASP A 230 0.24 -19.22 -3.34
N LEU A 231 0.06 -19.23 -4.67
CA LEU A 231 0.64 -20.25 -5.54
C LEU A 231 2.18 -20.19 -5.55
N ALA A 232 2.76 -18.99 -5.62
CA ALA A 232 4.21 -18.82 -5.62
C ALA A 232 4.83 -19.25 -4.29
N GLU A 233 4.20 -18.93 -3.17
CA GLU A 233 4.61 -19.41 -1.85
C GLU A 233 4.54 -20.93 -1.75
N ALA A 234 3.45 -21.54 -2.24
CA ALA A 234 3.31 -22.99 -2.30
C ALA A 234 4.41 -23.64 -3.17
N LEU A 235 4.74 -23.05 -4.33
CA LEU A 235 5.84 -23.53 -5.19
C LEU A 235 7.21 -23.45 -4.53
N VAL A 236 7.48 -22.39 -3.77
CA VAL A 236 8.75 -22.23 -3.03
C VAL A 236 8.84 -23.24 -1.87
N LEU A 237 7.71 -23.52 -1.24
CA LEU A 237 7.63 -24.35 -0.04
C LEU A 237 7.43 -25.84 -0.33
N GLN A 238 7.06 -26.26 -1.55
CA GLN A 238 6.69 -27.65 -1.87
C GLN A 238 7.74 -28.70 -1.49
N THR A 239 9.03 -28.35 -1.54
CA THR A 239 10.14 -29.26 -1.21
C THR A 239 10.58 -29.17 0.26
N ARG A 240 9.92 -28.33 1.05
CA ARG A 240 10.30 -27.98 2.42
C ARG A 240 9.29 -28.47 3.47
N VAL A 241 8.38 -29.36 3.08
CA VAL A 241 7.41 -29.97 4.03
C VAL A 241 8.15 -30.69 5.16
N GLY A 242 7.74 -30.44 6.40
CA GLY A 242 8.37 -30.93 7.61
C GLY A 242 9.44 -30.01 8.21
N GLU A 243 9.91 -28.99 7.46
CA GLU A 243 10.86 -28.01 7.98
C GLU A 243 10.21 -27.07 9.00
N VAL A 244 11.04 -26.56 9.89
CA VAL A 244 10.67 -25.60 10.94
C VAL A 244 11.32 -24.26 10.63
N PHE A 245 10.50 -23.19 10.67
CA PHE A 245 10.91 -21.83 10.37
C PHE A 245 10.74 -20.92 11.58
N ASP A 246 11.64 -19.95 11.70
CA ASP A 246 11.45 -18.82 12.60
C ASP A 246 10.47 -17.84 11.96
N ALA A 247 9.46 -17.43 12.70
CA ALA A 247 8.41 -16.55 12.24
C ALA A 247 8.06 -15.47 13.28
N VAL A 248 7.57 -14.34 12.83
CA VAL A 248 7.07 -13.26 13.69
C VAL A 248 5.59 -13.05 13.42
N LEU A 249 4.78 -13.05 14.48
CA LEU A 249 3.37 -12.67 14.39
C LEU A 249 3.25 -11.18 14.08
N ILE A 250 2.76 -10.82 12.90
CA ILE A 250 2.64 -9.43 12.44
C ILE A 250 1.23 -8.86 12.59
N ASP A 251 0.20 -9.68 12.51
CA ASP A 251 -1.20 -9.24 12.65
C ASP A 251 -2.08 -10.35 13.22
N VAL A 252 -3.17 -9.97 13.88
CA VAL A 252 -4.22 -10.87 14.35
C VAL A 252 -5.58 -10.36 13.91
N ASN A 253 -6.31 -11.20 13.20
CA ASN A 253 -7.68 -10.90 12.83
C ASN A 253 -8.60 -11.02 14.07
N PRO A 254 -9.19 -9.93 14.56
CA PRO A 254 -9.97 -9.97 15.82
C PRO A 254 -11.28 -10.76 15.71
N ARG A 255 -11.77 -11.04 14.51
CA ARG A 255 -13.01 -11.78 14.29
C ARG A 255 -12.81 -13.28 14.25
N SER A 256 -11.70 -13.73 13.64
CA SER A 256 -11.41 -15.16 13.48
C SER A 256 -10.38 -15.71 14.47
N GLY A 257 -9.62 -14.83 15.16
CA GLY A 257 -8.50 -15.23 16.01
C GLY A 257 -7.28 -15.73 15.24
N MET A 258 -7.31 -15.68 13.89
CA MET A 258 -6.18 -16.09 13.06
C MET A 258 -5.10 -15.02 13.06
N GLY A 259 -3.87 -15.46 13.29
CA GLY A 259 -2.67 -14.63 13.16
C GLY A 259 -2.03 -14.79 11.78
N THR A 260 -1.41 -13.70 11.30
CA THR A 260 -0.51 -13.71 10.16
C THR A 260 0.93 -13.66 10.67
N PHE A 261 1.70 -14.67 10.33
CA PHE A 261 3.09 -14.83 10.75
C PHE A 261 4.01 -14.66 9.55
N GLN A 262 4.97 -13.78 9.65
CA GLN A 262 5.95 -13.53 8.61
C GLN A 262 7.18 -14.39 8.83
N ILE A 263 7.57 -15.15 7.82
CA ILE A 263 8.82 -15.90 7.73
C ILE A 263 9.76 -15.09 6.83
N ALA A 264 11.01 -14.87 7.25
CA ALA A 264 11.93 -14.04 6.50
C ALA A 264 12.62 -14.79 5.34
N ASP A 265 12.94 -16.07 5.55
CA ASP A 265 13.57 -16.93 4.53
C ASP A 265 13.00 -18.36 4.54
N PRO A 266 12.22 -18.72 3.50
CA PRO A 266 11.79 -17.87 2.39
C PRO A 266 10.82 -16.79 2.86
N ALA A 267 10.76 -15.68 2.12
CA ALA A 267 9.86 -14.57 2.44
C ALA A 267 8.42 -14.98 2.13
N VAL A 268 7.72 -15.57 3.10
CA VAL A 268 6.35 -16.07 2.99
C VAL A 268 5.54 -15.72 4.25
N GLU A 269 4.23 -15.79 4.13
CA GLU A 269 3.31 -15.61 5.25
C GLU A 269 2.63 -16.93 5.63
N ALA A 270 2.66 -17.28 6.91
CA ALA A 270 1.92 -18.39 7.48
C ALA A 270 0.67 -17.90 8.23
N LYS A 271 -0.43 -18.63 8.12
CA LYS A 271 -1.67 -18.32 8.84
C LYS A 271 -2.00 -19.43 9.83
N LEU A 272 -1.97 -19.09 11.12
CA LEU A 272 -2.28 -20.00 12.23
C LEU A 272 -3.20 -19.30 13.23
N PRO A 273 -3.93 -20.06 14.09
CA PRO A 273 -4.58 -19.45 15.25
C PRO A 273 -3.54 -18.72 16.11
N ALA A 274 -3.86 -17.49 16.51
CA ALA A 274 -2.92 -16.71 17.33
C ALA A 274 -2.79 -17.27 18.76
N ASP A 275 -3.81 -17.98 19.26
CA ASP A 275 -3.84 -18.63 20.58
C ASP A 275 -3.49 -17.66 21.73
N GLY A 276 -4.03 -16.43 21.65
CA GLY A 276 -3.77 -15.39 22.63
C GLY A 276 -2.39 -14.72 22.52
N ARG A 277 -1.61 -15.05 21.49
CA ARG A 277 -0.34 -14.36 21.23
C ARG A 277 -0.58 -12.98 20.64
N GLU A 278 0.29 -12.06 20.98
CA GLU A 278 0.26 -10.69 20.47
C GLU A 278 1.26 -10.52 19.31
N PRO A 279 0.97 -9.63 18.33
CA PRO A 279 1.91 -9.27 17.28
C PRO A 279 3.26 -8.79 17.85
N GLY A 280 4.35 -8.99 17.06
CA GLY A 280 5.74 -8.81 17.52
C GLY A 280 6.34 -10.07 18.18
N ARG A 281 5.54 -11.06 18.49
CA ARG A 281 6.02 -12.31 19.12
C ARG A 281 6.73 -13.18 18.08
N ALA A 282 7.96 -13.55 18.39
CA ALA A 282 8.69 -14.57 17.64
C ALA A 282 8.18 -15.95 18.03
N VAL A 283 8.00 -16.81 17.06
CA VAL A 283 7.55 -18.20 17.22
C VAL A 283 8.28 -19.09 16.22
N ARG A 284 8.24 -20.41 16.48
CA ARG A 284 8.67 -21.41 15.50
C ARG A 284 7.45 -22.09 14.92
N VAL A 285 7.39 -22.17 13.59
CA VAL A 285 6.30 -22.81 12.85
C VAL A 285 6.84 -23.91 11.97
N ARG A 286 6.11 -25.03 11.89
CA ARG A 286 6.44 -26.15 11.01
C ARG A 286 5.49 -26.15 9.82
N LEU A 287 6.03 -26.36 8.64
CA LEU A 287 5.24 -26.58 7.42
C LEU A 287 4.76 -28.04 7.40
N ASP A 288 3.48 -28.26 7.51
CA ASP A 288 2.89 -29.59 7.57
C ASP A 288 2.46 -30.10 6.18
N GLU A 289 1.92 -29.20 5.32
CA GLU A 289 1.36 -29.59 4.04
C GLU A 289 1.45 -28.45 3.02
N VAL A 290 1.59 -28.81 1.73
CA VAL A 290 1.52 -27.90 0.57
C VAL A 290 0.61 -28.50 -0.49
N GLU A 291 -0.45 -27.78 -0.86
CA GLU A 291 -1.37 -28.12 -1.93
C GLU A 291 -1.23 -27.13 -3.11
N LEU A 292 -0.47 -27.52 -4.12
CA LEU A 292 -0.18 -26.64 -5.27
C LEU A 292 -1.42 -26.24 -6.07
N ASN A 293 -2.38 -27.15 -6.23
CA ASN A 293 -3.59 -26.89 -7.03
C ASN A 293 -4.45 -25.77 -6.43
N GLU A 294 -4.38 -25.60 -5.12
CA GLU A 294 -5.12 -24.58 -4.38
C GLU A 294 -4.24 -23.40 -3.95
N GLY A 295 -2.91 -23.48 -4.19
CA GLY A 295 -1.96 -22.51 -3.64
C GLY A 295 -1.96 -22.48 -2.11
N ARG A 296 -2.29 -23.60 -1.45
CA ARG A 296 -2.49 -23.66 0.00
C ARG A 296 -1.29 -24.24 0.72
N THR A 297 -0.88 -23.59 1.78
CA THR A 297 0.14 -24.05 2.72
C THR A 297 -0.47 -24.20 4.11
N VAL A 298 -0.11 -25.26 4.82
CA VAL A 298 -0.59 -25.54 6.17
C VAL A 298 0.60 -25.56 7.12
N PHE A 299 0.49 -24.76 8.16
CA PHE A 299 1.51 -24.67 9.20
C PHE A 299 0.93 -25.01 10.56
N SER A 300 1.79 -25.49 11.46
CA SER A 300 1.52 -25.68 12.89
C SER A 300 2.64 -25.06 13.72
N TYR A 301 2.39 -24.85 15.02
CA TYR A 301 3.45 -24.45 15.93
C TYR A 301 4.44 -25.60 16.11
N ALA A 302 5.72 -25.30 15.99
CA ALA A 302 6.77 -26.24 16.37
C ALA A 302 6.98 -26.20 17.89
N ALA A 303 7.26 -27.36 18.44
CA ALA A 303 7.56 -27.52 19.87
C ALA A 303 8.89 -26.84 20.26
#